data_1e547a496bccc3545918c0eb88e24099
#
_entry.id   1e547a496bccc3545918c0eb88e24099
#
_cell.length_a   1.000
_cell.length_b   1.000
_cell.length_c   1.000
_cell.angle_alpha   90.00
_cell.angle_beta   90.00
_cell.angle_gamma   90.00
#
_symmetry.space_group_name_H-M   'P 1'
#
loop_
_entity.id
_entity.type
_entity.pdbx_description
1 polymer ?
#
loop_
_entity_poly.entity_id
_entity_poly.type
_entity_poly.pdbx_seq_one_letter_code
_entity_poly.pdbx_strand_id
1 'polypeptide(L)'
;MAVLEHPNVYLNEHLNEHRSSTVIERRRAVSPMTSTPLTLSYAAAEVRHRWYAESASAGWVFASDWHDPAVDALCEACLRQENIWAPAERLGVARAAAGASLGETLADVDGLTAVLPEVSSDLLYRAVSLGWADRMSTPTASVFDPLTGLASMDYLTTRLGEVYRAAEVAGSRVSTGYALVVVRVDLSGRRGWDRVGPLILVGDALRTVFDGGQSLARLSDQMAVALTERDDMLARRTQLLAGLVTEQLVQDGLASRGGLDQCTHLPRVWIEKLPDSQTAAVDLIKELGR
;
A
#
# COMPACT_ATOMS: atom_id res chain seq x y z
N MET A 1 -57.72 4.81 27.96
CA MET A 1 -58.30 5.43 29.18
C MET A 1 -57.19 6.08 29.93
N ALA A 2 -57.30 7.39 29.96
CA ALA A 2 -56.87 8.43 30.89
C ALA A 2 -55.34 8.60 31.01
N VAL A 3 -54.72 9.61 30.47
CA VAL A 3 -54.88 11.10 30.53
C VAL A 3 -54.49 11.67 31.91
N LEU A 4 -53.66 12.69 31.80
CA LEU A 4 -53.48 13.89 32.63
C LEU A 4 -52.08 13.96 33.29
N GLU A 5 -51.29 14.94 33.01
CA GLU A 5 -51.30 16.37 32.88
C GLU A 5 -50.28 17.00 33.88
N HIS A 6 -49.54 17.97 33.35
CA HIS A 6 -48.74 18.99 34.09
C HIS A 6 -49.58 19.85 35.03
N PRO A 7 -48.98 20.65 35.91
CA PRO A 7 -48.42 21.96 35.56
C PRO A 7 -47.23 22.44 36.43
N ASN A 8 -46.31 23.17 35.89
CA ASN A 8 -46.02 24.60 35.83
C ASN A 8 -46.46 25.47 37.04
N VAL A 9 -45.59 26.37 37.55
CA VAL A 9 -45.88 27.75 37.94
C VAL A 9 -44.85 28.36 38.91
N TYR A 10 -44.09 29.31 38.40
CA TYR A 10 -43.80 30.72 38.83
C TYR A 10 -43.00 31.06 40.08
N LEU A 11 -41.96 31.86 39.82
CA LEU A 11 -41.66 33.22 40.30
C LEU A 11 -41.47 33.46 41.80
N ASN A 12 -40.36 34.03 42.20
CA ASN A 12 -40.22 35.46 42.44
C ASN A 12 -38.85 35.89 43.00
N GLU A 13 -38.41 37.01 42.47
CA GLU A 13 -37.43 37.95 42.86
C GLU A 13 -37.37 38.22 44.38
N HIS A 14 -36.18 38.59 44.88
CA HIS A 14 -35.90 39.90 45.52
C HIS A 14 -34.43 40.06 45.90
N LEU A 15 -33.85 41.01 45.27
CA LEU A 15 -32.88 42.01 45.73
C LEU A 15 -32.41 41.96 47.21
N ASN A 16 -31.08 41.96 47.41
CA ASN A 16 -30.51 43.02 48.27
C ASN A 16 -29.03 43.29 47.99
N GLU A 17 -28.73 44.52 47.73
CA GLU A 17 -27.41 45.15 47.68
C GLU A 17 -26.74 45.14 49.05
N HIS A 18 -25.40 44.96 49.07
CA HIS A 18 -24.48 45.79 49.84
C HIS A 18 -23.03 45.60 49.42
N ARG A 19 -22.50 46.63 48.77
CA ARG A 19 -21.17 47.27 48.90
C ARG A 19 -20.09 46.54 49.71
N SER A 20 -18.96 46.31 49.10
CA SER A 20 -17.73 47.09 49.23
C SER A 20 -16.49 46.32 48.93
N SER A 21 -15.63 46.93 48.21
CA SER A 21 -14.18 47.04 48.22
C SER A 21 -13.41 46.22 47.19
N THR A 22 -13.09 46.96 46.21
CA THR A 22 -11.88 47.09 45.41
C THR A 22 -10.68 46.29 45.93
N VAL A 23 -10.33 45.19 45.17
CA VAL A 23 -8.95 44.88 44.96
C VAL A 23 -8.84 44.58 43.45
N ILE A 24 -8.29 45.54 42.73
CA ILE A 24 -7.89 45.41 41.33
C ILE A 24 -6.60 44.58 41.31
N GLU A 25 -6.74 43.27 41.22
CA GLU A 25 -5.63 42.41 40.89
C GLU A 25 -5.43 42.50 39.38
N ARG A 26 -4.48 43.34 38.98
CA ARG A 26 -3.95 43.41 37.63
C ARG A 26 -3.41 42.01 37.27
N ARG A 27 -4.26 41.15 36.65
CA ARG A 27 -3.75 40.07 35.84
C ARG A 27 -2.96 40.71 34.71
N ARG A 28 -1.64 40.66 34.82
CA ARG A 28 -0.74 40.87 33.69
C ARG A 28 -1.18 39.91 32.62
N ALA A 29 -1.75 40.41 31.53
CA ALA A 29 -1.87 39.69 30.29
C ALA A 29 -0.45 39.32 29.86
N VAL A 30 -0.10 38.06 30.01
CA VAL A 30 1.09 37.51 29.36
C VAL A 30 0.75 37.51 27.87
N SER A 31 1.31 38.50 27.19
CA SER A 31 1.30 38.47 25.69
C SER A 31 1.82 37.14 25.22
N PRO A 32 1.22 36.50 24.21
CA PRO A 32 1.81 35.32 23.60
C PRO A 32 3.18 35.75 23.05
N MET A 33 4.23 35.22 23.63
CA MET A 33 5.58 35.33 23.06
C MET A 33 5.54 34.70 21.69
N THR A 34 5.55 35.51 20.66
CA THR A 34 5.84 35.05 19.29
C THR A 34 7.27 34.50 19.30
N SER A 35 7.38 33.19 19.47
CA SER A 35 8.64 32.49 19.44
C SER A 35 9.27 32.69 18.05
N THR A 36 10.46 33.29 18.04
CA THR A 36 11.22 33.50 16.82
C THR A 36 11.50 32.13 16.15
N PRO A 37 11.50 32.01 14.83
CA PRO A 37 11.72 30.72 14.13
C PRO A 37 12.96 29.95 14.60
N LEU A 38 14.03 30.64 14.98
CA LEU A 38 15.26 30.05 15.51
C LEU A 38 15.09 29.41 16.89
N THR A 39 14.28 30.02 17.78
CA THR A 39 13.99 29.44 19.13
C THR A 39 13.13 28.20 19.03
N LEU A 40 12.20 28.15 18.08
CA LEU A 40 11.35 27.00 17.85
C LEU A 40 12.14 25.79 17.29
N SER A 41 13.03 26.05 16.33
CA SER A 41 13.90 25.02 15.74
C SER A 41 14.83 24.41 16.80
N TYR A 42 15.38 25.23 17.71
CA TYR A 42 16.19 24.72 18.81
C TYR A 42 15.38 23.89 19.79
N ALA A 43 14.18 24.33 20.15
CA ALA A 43 13.27 23.58 21.03
C ALA A 43 12.84 22.24 20.39
N ALA A 44 12.57 22.22 19.08
CA ALA A 44 12.24 20.99 18.37
C ALA A 44 13.41 19.98 18.36
N ALA A 45 14.64 20.48 18.18
CA ALA A 45 15.83 19.64 18.25
C ALA A 45 16.04 19.05 19.65
N GLU A 46 15.74 19.78 20.72
CA GLU A 46 15.82 19.29 22.10
C GLU A 46 14.76 18.24 22.38
N VAL A 47 13.50 18.45 21.96
CA VAL A 47 12.44 17.46 22.08
C VAL A 47 12.82 16.18 21.32
N ARG A 48 13.29 16.29 20.09
CA ARG A 48 13.74 15.16 19.30
C ARG A 48 14.86 14.38 19.99
N HIS A 49 15.85 15.07 20.54
CA HIS A 49 16.97 14.42 21.25
C HIS A 49 16.49 13.64 22.48
N ARG A 50 15.63 14.22 23.29
CA ARG A 50 15.05 13.55 24.46
C ARG A 50 14.17 12.38 24.06
N TRP A 51 13.31 12.55 23.04
CA TRP A 51 12.49 11.47 22.54
C TRP A 51 13.32 10.29 22.01
N TYR A 52 14.38 10.58 21.24
CA TYR A 52 15.30 9.52 20.81
C TYR A 52 15.91 8.76 21.98
N ALA A 53 16.31 9.47 23.06
CA ALA A 53 16.87 8.83 24.25
C ALA A 53 15.88 7.87 24.93
N GLU A 54 14.59 8.25 25.01
CA GLU A 54 13.52 7.39 25.52
C GLU A 54 13.29 6.17 24.61
N SER A 55 13.22 6.38 23.31
CA SER A 55 13.02 5.29 22.34
C SER A 55 14.19 4.31 22.35
N ALA A 56 15.43 4.80 22.45
CA ALA A 56 16.62 3.96 22.55
C ALA A 56 16.63 3.16 23.85
N SER A 57 16.20 3.76 24.97
CA SER A 57 16.09 3.06 26.26
C SER A 57 14.99 1.99 26.25
N ALA A 58 13.93 2.19 25.45
CA ALA A 58 12.85 1.24 25.24
C ALA A 58 13.19 0.12 24.24
N GLY A 59 14.39 0.14 23.63
CA GLY A 59 14.89 -0.94 22.79
C GLY A 59 15.02 -0.64 21.31
N TRP A 60 14.90 0.62 20.87
CA TRP A 60 15.17 0.98 19.48
C TRP A 60 16.66 0.78 19.14
N VAL A 61 16.94 -0.16 18.22
CA VAL A 61 18.33 -0.67 18.03
C VAL A 61 19.14 0.20 17.06
N PHE A 62 18.52 0.69 15.99
CA PHE A 62 19.23 1.38 14.91
C PHE A 62 18.93 2.88 14.86
N ALA A 63 19.87 3.70 15.30
CA ALA A 63 19.71 5.17 15.30
C ALA A 63 19.43 5.76 13.90
N SER A 64 20.02 5.18 12.85
CA SER A 64 19.81 5.63 11.47
C SER A 64 18.35 5.52 11.03
N ASP A 65 17.63 4.52 11.49
CA ASP A 65 16.26 4.23 11.09
C ASP A 65 15.24 5.03 11.92
N TRP A 66 15.70 5.59 13.05
CA TRP A 66 14.84 6.42 13.90
C TRP A 66 14.71 7.85 13.36
N HIS A 67 15.78 8.40 12.79
CA HIS A 67 15.80 9.76 12.24
C HIS A 67 15.09 9.82 10.88
N ASP A 68 13.87 10.35 10.90
CA ASP A 68 13.03 10.54 9.73
C ASP A 68 12.45 11.97 9.73
N PRO A 69 12.25 12.62 8.59
CA PRO A 69 11.61 13.93 8.50
C PRO A 69 10.25 14.02 9.20
N ALA A 70 9.51 12.89 9.32
CA ALA A 70 8.24 12.84 10.05
C ALA A 70 8.42 13.09 11.55
N VAL A 71 9.57 12.70 12.14
CA VAL A 71 9.92 13.00 13.54
C VAL A 71 10.05 14.50 13.74
N ASP A 72 10.79 15.18 12.87
CA ASP A 72 10.97 16.63 12.94
C ASP A 72 9.62 17.36 12.80
N ALA A 73 8.82 16.95 11.81
CA ALA A 73 7.50 17.55 11.57
C ALA A 73 6.55 17.38 12.76
N LEU A 74 6.59 16.22 13.43
CA LEU A 74 5.77 15.98 14.62
C LEU A 74 6.24 16.81 15.82
N CYS A 75 7.56 16.88 16.07
CA CYS A 75 8.11 17.73 17.12
C CYS A 75 7.72 19.20 16.95
N GLU A 76 7.82 19.71 15.71
CA GLU A 76 7.44 21.10 15.42
C GLU A 76 5.94 21.34 15.62
N ALA A 77 5.08 20.43 15.13
CA ALA A 77 3.63 20.55 15.29
C ALA A 77 3.21 20.54 16.76
N CYS A 78 3.81 19.66 17.58
CA CYS A 78 3.56 19.62 19.03
C CYS A 78 3.94 20.94 19.70
N LEU A 79 5.11 21.50 19.41
CA LEU A 79 5.59 22.74 20.01
C LEU A 79 4.79 23.98 19.57
N ARG A 80 4.27 23.97 18.34
CA ARG A 80 3.39 25.03 17.83
C ARG A 80 1.95 24.90 18.29
N GLN A 81 1.61 23.81 18.98
CA GLN A 81 0.23 23.47 19.34
C GLN A 81 -0.70 23.44 18.11
N GLU A 82 -0.16 23.00 16.98
CA GLU A 82 -0.91 22.80 15.74
C GLU A 82 -1.62 21.45 15.73
N ASN A 83 -2.38 21.18 14.66
CA ASN A 83 -3.00 19.87 14.48
C ASN A 83 -1.91 18.81 14.21
N ILE A 84 -1.71 17.92 15.18
CA ILE A 84 -0.69 16.87 15.14
C ILE A 84 -1.13 15.62 14.37
N TRP A 85 -2.39 15.53 13.91
CA TRP A 85 -2.91 14.33 13.25
C TRP A 85 -2.07 13.92 12.04
N ALA A 86 -1.94 14.82 11.05
CA ALA A 86 -1.23 14.51 9.83
C ALA A 86 0.29 14.25 10.01
N PRO A 87 1.03 14.99 10.89
CA PRO A 87 2.39 14.63 11.26
C PRO A 87 2.51 13.26 11.92
N ALA A 88 1.61 12.91 12.83
CA ALA A 88 1.60 11.63 13.53
C ALA A 88 1.27 10.47 12.58
N GLU A 89 0.31 10.64 11.67
CA GLU A 89 0.00 9.67 10.63
C GLU A 89 1.21 9.40 9.72
N ARG A 90 1.93 10.46 9.30
CA ARG A 90 3.18 10.32 8.54
C ARG A 90 4.26 9.58 9.31
N LEU A 91 4.36 9.79 10.63
CA LEU A 91 5.28 9.02 11.46
C LEU A 91 4.96 7.52 11.39
N GLY A 92 3.67 7.14 11.50
CA GLY A 92 3.25 5.74 11.36
C GLY A 92 3.65 5.13 10.02
N VAL A 93 3.44 5.87 8.91
CA VAL A 93 3.89 5.46 7.57
C VAL A 93 5.41 5.26 7.52
N ALA A 94 6.18 6.21 8.07
CA ALA A 94 7.65 6.16 8.08
C ALA A 94 8.17 4.96 8.89
N ARG A 95 7.62 4.70 10.08
CA ARG A 95 8.00 3.55 10.91
C ARG A 95 7.69 2.21 10.23
N ALA A 96 6.51 2.07 9.62
CA ALA A 96 6.16 0.89 8.83
C ALA A 96 7.11 0.70 7.62
N ALA A 97 7.48 1.79 6.94
CA ALA A 97 8.40 1.76 5.82
C ALA A 97 9.83 1.35 6.24
N ALA A 98 10.27 1.75 7.44
CA ALA A 98 11.52 1.34 8.03
C ALA A 98 11.52 -0.12 8.55
N GLY A 99 10.35 -0.82 8.50
CA GLY A 99 10.22 -2.20 8.94
C GLY A 99 9.94 -2.36 10.44
N ALA A 100 9.70 -1.27 11.18
CA ALA A 100 9.30 -1.35 12.57
C ALA A 100 7.92 -2.00 12.71
N SER A 101 7.78 -2.93 13.65
CA SER A 101 6.49 -3.50 14.02
C SER A 101 5.57 -2.44 14.63
N LEU A 102 4.26 -2.71 14.64
CA LEU A 102 3.31 -1.80 15.30
C LEU A 102 3.66 -1.64 16.80
N GLY A 103 4.07 -2.71 17.47
CA GLY A 103 4.48 -2.66 18.88
C GLY A 103 5.66 -1.74 19.13
N GLU A 104 6.72 -1.84 18.32
CA GLU A 104 7.89 -0.94 18.40
C GLU A 104 7.50 0.50 18.08
N THR A 105 6.63 0.71 17.09
CA THR A 105 6.12 2.03 16.73
C THR A 105 5.33 2.67 17.87
N LEU A 106 4.50 1.91 18.58
CA LEU A 106 3.74 2.43 19.73
C LEU A 106 4.63 2.68 20.95
N ALA A 107 5.63 1.84 21.18
CA ALA A 107 6.64 2.10 22.23
C ALA A 107 7.46 3.38 21.95
N ASP A 108 7.72 3.69 20.68
CA ASP A 108 8.34 4.96 20.28
C ASP A 108 7.41 6.17 20.59
N VAL A 109 6.10 6.02 20.38
CA VAL A 109 5.09 7.04 20.78
C VAL A 109 5.04 7.23 22.31
N ASP A 110 5.20 6.15 23.10
CA ASP A 110 5.31 6.25 24.55
C ASP A 110 6.49 7.14 24.96
N GLY A 111 7.63 7.02 24.27
CA GLY A 111 8.78 7.88 24.48
C GLY A 111 8.48 9.36 24.23
N LEU A 112 7.72 9.68 23.17
CA LEU A 112 7.29 11.05 22.90
C LEU A 112 6.34 11.59 23.99
N THR A 113 5.37 10.78 24.42
CA THR A 113 4.43 11.19 25.49
C THR A 113 5.09 11.37 26.85
N ALA A 114 6.17 10.64 27.11
CA ALA A 114 7.00 10.85 28.30
C ALA A 114 7.73 12.20 28.25
N VAL A 115 8.14 12.66 27.08
CA VAL A 115 8.83 13.95 26.89
C VAL A 115 7.85 15.12 26.83
N LEU A 116 6.67 14.91 26.25
CA LEU A 116 5.61 15.92 26.05
C LEU A 116 4.27 15.43 26.63
N PRO A 117 4.10 15.40 27.95
CA PRO A 117 2.90 14.83 28.58
C PRO A 117 1.61 15.64 28.32
N GLU A 118 1.72 16.88 27.84
CA GLU A 118 0.60 17.72 27.43
C GLU A 118 -0.01 17.32 26.07
N VAL A 119 0.67 16.51 25.28
CA VAL A 119 0.17 16.05 23.99
C VAL A 119 -0.78 14.86 24.21
N SER A 120 -1.93 14.89 23.52
CA SER A 120 -2.92 13.82 23.62
C SER A 120 -2.36 12.49 23.12
N SER A 121 -2.09 11.57 24.03
CA SER A 121 -1.62 10.22 23.72
C SER A 121 -2.61 9.44 22.86
N ASP A 122 -3.92 9.51 23.16
CA ASP A 122 -4.97 8.86 22.39
C ASP A 122 -4.98 9.30 20.91
N LEU A 123 -4.81 10.59 20.66
CA LEU A 123 -4.73 11.13 19.30
C LEU A 123 -3.47 10.62 18.58
N LEU A 124 -2.32 10.62 19.25
CA LEU A 124 -1.06 10.11 18.71
C LEU A 124 -1.17 8.64 18.34
N TYR A 125 -1.65 7.79 19.25
CA TYR A 125 -1.79 6.36 19.00
C TYR A 125 -2.72 6.08 17.81
N ARG A 126 -3.85 6.79 17.73
CA ARG A 126 -4.80 6.61 16.62
C ARG A 126 -4.19 7.02 15.28
N ALA A 127 -3.58 8.20 15.21
CA ALA A 127 -3.01 8.70 13.97
C ALA A 127 -1.82 7.86 13.51
N VAL A 128 -0.90 7.53 14.42
CA VAL A 128 0.27 6.69 14.12
C VAL A 128 -0.15 5.29 13.69
N SER A 129 -1.10 4.66 14.40
CA SER A 129 -1.60 3.33 14.05
C SER A 129 -2.28 3.32 12.68
N LEU A 130 -3.05 4.37 12.34
CA LEU A 130 -3.68 4.49 11.04
C LEU A 130 -2.65 4.59 9.93
N GLY A 131 -1.66 5.48 10.05
CA GLY A 131 -0.60 5.61 9.06
C GLY A 131 0.23 4.33 8.90
N TRP A 132 0.52 3.65 10.01
CA TRP A 132 1.20 2.35 10.00
C TRP A 132 0.36 1.28 9.27
N ALA A 133 -0.93 1.17 9.59
CA ALA A 133 -1.84 0.21 8.99
C ALA A 133 -2.06 0.49 7.49
N ASP A 134 -2.22 1.74 7.10
CA ASP A 134 -2.35 2.15 5.69
C ASP A 134 -1.10 1.78 4.89
N ARG A 135 0.09 2.01 5.44
CA ARG A 135 1.35 1.62 4.80
C ARG A 135 1.47 0.11 4.65
N MET A 136 1.09 -0.66 5.67
CA MET A 136 1.12 -2.12 5.65
C MET A 136 0.01 -2.71 4.76
N SER A 137 -1.12 -2.02 4.65
CA SER A 137 -2.23 -2.41 3.78
C SER A 137 -2.00 -2.00 2.32
N THR A 138 -1.14 -1.01 2.08
CA THR A 138 -0.71 -0.64 0.73
C THR A 138 0.12 -1.80 0.19
N PRO A 139 -0.31 -2.48 -0.88
CA PRO A 139 0.49 -3.55 -1.47
C PRO A 139 1.86 -2.96 -1.77
N THR A 140 2.87 -3.38 -1.05
CA THR A 140 4.25 -3.16 -1.49
C THR A 140 4.26 -3.74 -2.90
N ALA A 141 4.70 -2.97 -3.89
CA ALA A 141 4.84 -3.48 -5.25
C ALA A 141 5.83 -4.65 -5.18
N SER A 142 5.31 -5.81 -4.82
CA SER A 142 6.10 -7.04 -4.81
C SER A 142 6.46 -7.32 -6.26
N VAL A 143 7.72 -7.53 -6.50
CA VAL A 143 8.20 -7.96 -7.83
C VAL A 143 7.49 -9.22 -8.26
N PHE A 144 7.07 -10.06 -7.29
CA PHE A 144 6.40 -11.33 -7.53
C PHE A 144 5.08 -11.42 -6.74
N ASP A 145 4.06 -11.95 -7.39
CA ASP A 145 2.81 -12.36 -6.75
C ASP A 145 3.08 -13.58 -5.85
N PRO A 146 2.82 -13.49 -4.54
CA PRO A 146 3.19 -14.55 -3.59
C PRO A 146 2.39 -15.86 -3.79
N LEU A 147 1.21 -15.80 -4.43
CA LEU A 147 0.36 -16.96 -4.64
C LEU A 147 0.72 -17.68 -5.93
N THR A 148 0.97 -16.95 -7.01
CA THR A 148 1.28 -17.54 -8.32
C THR A 148 2.77 -17.64 -8.59
N GLY A 149 3.62 -16.91 -7.84
CA GLY A 149 5.04 -16.77 -8.09
C GLY A 149 5.39 -16.07 -9.42
N LEU A 150 4.39 -15.50 -10.09
CA LEU A 150 4.58 -14.72 -11.32
C LEU A 150 5.03 -13.30 -10.97
N ALA A 151 5.82 -12.69 -11.83
CA ALA A 151 6.22 -11.31 -11.67
C ALA A 151 5.02 -10.35 -11.81
N SER A 152 5.16 -9.17 -11.23
CA SER A 152 4.17 -8.09 -11.35
C SER A 152 4.19 -7.46 -12.74
N MET A 153 3.11 -6.74 -13.09
CA MET A 153 3.05 -5.93 -14.31
C MET A 153 4.14 -4.85 -14.33
N ASP A 154 4.49 -4.28 -13.17
CA ASP A 154 5.55 -3.25 -13.06
C ASP A 154 6.92 -3.81 -13.39
N TYR A 155 7.22 -5.02 -12.91
CA TYR A 155 8.43 -5.73 -13.31
C TYR A 155 8.45 -6.00 -14.82
N LEU A 156 7.35 -6.50 -15.38
CA LEU A 156 7.26 -6.75 -16.82
C LEU A 156 7.45 -5.46 -17.64
N THR A 157 6.91 -4.35 -17.17
CA THR A 157 7.10 -3.02 -17.79
C THR A 157 8.58 -2.62 -17.79
N THR A 158 9.28 -2.82 -16.68
CA THR A 158 10.72 -2.57 -16.57
C THR A 158 11.50 -3.48 -17.52
N ARG A 159 11.16 -4.76 -17.56
CA ARG A 159 11.80 -5.75 -18.42
C ARG A 159 11.59 -5.46 -19.92
N LEU A 160 10.40 -5.01 -20.30
CA LEU A 160 10.15 -4.53 -21.67
C LEU A 160 11.07 -3.36 -22.01
N GLY A 161 11.25 -2.41 -21.10
CA GLY A 161 12.19 -1.30 -21.29
C GLY A 161 13.62 -1.74 -21.55
N GLU A 162 14.10 -2.78 -20.87
CA GLU A 162 15.40 -3.38 -21.09
C GLU A 162 15.52 -4.03 -22.47
N VAL A 163 14.50 -4.83 -22.86
CA VAL A 163 14.45 -5.52 -24.15
C VAL A 163 14.45 -4.51 -25.31
N TYR A 164 13.64 -3.46 -25.22
CA TYR A 164 13.60 -2.42 -26.27
C TYR A 164 14.92 -1.66 -26.39
N ARG A 165 15.56 -1.28 -25.28
CA ARG A 165 16.88 -0.63 -25.30
C ARG A 165 17.97 -1.55 -25.88
N ALA A 166 17.97 -2.82 -25.49
CA ALA A 166 18.90 -3.80 -26.03
C ALA A 166 18.74 -3.98 -27.55
N ALA A 167 17.50 -4.04 -28.04
CA ALA A 167 17.19 -4.15 -29.46
C ALA A 167 17.60 -2.89 -30.23
N GLU A 168 17.43 -1.70 -29.66
CA GLU A 168 17.87 -0.44 -30.25
C GLU A 168 19.39 -0.40 -30.42
N VAL A 169 20.14 -0.80 -29.37
CA VAL A 169 21.60 -0.90 -29.42
C VAL A 169 22.07 -1.91 -30.48
N ALA A 170 21.35 -3.04 -30.61
CA ALA A 170 21.64 -4.08 -31.58
C ALA A 170 21.18 -3.75 -33.02
N GLY A 171 20.47 -2.63 -33.24
CA GLY A 171 19.88 -2.29 -34.52
C GLY A 171 18.80 -3.27 -34.98
N SER A 172 18.15 -3.98 -34.04
CA SER A 172 17.14 -5.00 -34.29
C SER A 172 15.73 -4.52 -33.89
N ARG A 173 14.69 -5.26 -34.34
CA ARG A 173 13.31 -4.96 -33.97
C ARG A 173 12.82 -5.95 -32.92
N VAL A 174 12.26 -5.47 -31.82
CA VAL A 174 11.68 -6.31 -30.78
C VAL A 174 10.55 -7.16 -31.33
N SER A 175 9.73 -6.62 -32.24
CA SER A 175 8.59 -7.33 -32.87
C SER A 175 9.00 -8.60 -33.66
N THR A 176 10.27 -8.70 -34.09
CA THR A 176 10.81 -9.88 -34.80
C THR A 176 11.52 -10.84 -33.86
N GLY A 177 12.14 -10.33 -32.79
CA GLY A 177 12.95 -11.13 -31.84
C GLY A 177 12.19 -11.65 -30.63
N TYR A 178 11.09 -11.00 -30.23
CA TYR A 178 10.34 -11.34 -29.02
C TYR A 178 8.83 -11.45 -29.27
N ALA A 179 8.14 -12.16 -28.38
CA ALA A 179 6.70 -12.27 -28.34
C ALA A 179 6.20 -12.39 -26.90
N LEU A 180 4.93 -12.12 -26.71
CA LEU A 180 4.21 -12.50 -25.49
C LEU A 180 3.42 -13.78 -25.78
N VAL A 181 3.57 -14.80 -24.94
CA VAL A 181 2.61 -15.90 -24.86
C VAL A 181 1.61 -15.56 -23.77
N VAL A 182 0.36 -15.39 -24.15
CA VAL A 182 -0.71 -14.93 -23.27
C VAL A 182 -1.60 -16.11 -22.89
N VAL A 183 -1.89 -16.22 -21.60
CA VAL A 183 -2.86 -17.18 -21.05
C VAL A 183 -3.99 -16.42 -20.39
N ARG A 184 -5.21 -16.67 -20.84
CA ARG A 184 -6.43 -16.14 -20.22
C ARG A 184 -7.28 -17.27 -19.68
N VAL A 185 -7.70 -17.13 -18.41
CA VAL A 185 -8.66 -18.04 -17.77
C VAL A 185 -9.99 -17.33 -17.59
N ASP A 186 -11.10 -18.05 -17.78
CA ASP A 186 -12.42 -17.50 -17.52
C ASP A 186 -12.82 -17.76 -16.07
N LEU A 187 -13.04 -16.68 -15.33
CA LEU A 187 -13.45 -16.68 -13.93
C LEU A 187 -14.93 -16.30 -13.75
N SER A 188 -15.73 -16.30 -14.80
CA SER A 188 -17.14 -15.96 -14.77
C SER A 188 -17.89 -16.87 -13.78
N GLY A 189 -18.68 -16.27 -12.89
CA GLY A 189 -19.43 -16.99 -11.88
C GLY A 189 -18.63 -17.50 -10.68
N ARG A 190 -17.29 -17.38 -10.65
CA ARG A 190 -16.44 -17.82 -9.54
C ARG A 190 -16.33 -16.75 -8.47
N ARG A 191 -16.19 -17.19 -7.20
CA ARG A 191 -16.08 -16.29 -6.04
C ARG A 191 -15.02 -16.79 -5.06
N GLY A 192 -14.46 -15.85 -4.29
CA GLY A 192 -13.50 -16.18 -3.24
C GLY A 192 -12.28 -16.96 -3.77
N TRP A 193 -11.94 -18.05 -3.11
CA TRP A 193 -10.79 -18.88 -3.42
C TRP A 193 -10.85 -19.56 -4.79
N ASP A 194 -12.05 -19.84 -5.31
CA ASP A 194 -12.20 -20.46 -6.64
C ASP A 194 -11.71 -19.56 -7.77
N ARG A 195 -11.52 -18.27 -7.52
CA ARG A 195 -10.92 -17.33 -8.49
C ARG A 195 -9.40 -17.41 -8.53
N VAL A 196 -8.79 -17.81 -7.42
CA VAL A 196 -7.32 -17.78 -7.24
C VAL A 196 -6.68 -19.05 -7.79
N GLY A 197 -7.29 -20.21 -7.56
CA GLY A 197 -6.77 -21.51 -7.98
C GLY A 197 -6.36 -21.59 -9.44
N PRO A 198 -7.18 -21.16 -10.41
CA PRO A 198 -6.85 -21.24 -11.83
C PRO A 198 -5.55 -20.53 -12.19
N LEU A 199 -5.28 -19.35 -11.59
CA LEU A 199 -4.08 -18.60 -11.93
C LEU A 199 -2.81 -19.18 -11.28
N ILE A 200 -2.94 -19.86 -10.14
CA ILE A 200 -1.83 -20.62 -9.53
C ILE A 200 -1.40 -21.75 -10.49
N LEU A 201 -2.36 -22.54 -11.00
CA LEU A 201 -2.08 -23.61 -11.96
C LEU A 201 -1.46 -23.07 -13.26
N VAL A 202 -1.95 -21.94 -13.76
CA VAL A 202 -1.34 -21.26 -14.91
C VAL A 202 0.10 -20.84 -14.60
N GLY A 203 0.39 -20.36 -13.41
CA GLY A 203 1.74 -20.00 -12.97
C GLY A 203 2.69 -21.21 -12.98
N ASP A 204 2.22 -22.36 -12.48
CA ASP A 204 2.99 -23.62 -12.48
C ASP A 204 3.23 -24.15 -13.90
N ALA A 205 2.20 -24.10 -14.74
CA ALA A 205 2.31 -24.52 -16.15
C ALA A 205 3.28 -23.60 -16.94
N LEU A 206 3.22 -22.29 -16.71
CA LEU A 206 4.15 -21.34 -17.33
C LEU A 206 5.59 -21.63 -16.93
N ARG A 207 5.88 -21.86 -15.64
CA ARG A 207 7.23 -22.22 -15.17
C ARG A 207 7.71 -23.54 -15.72
N THR A 208 6.82 -24.50 -15.91
CA THR A 208 7.16 -25.82 -16.48
C THR A 208 7.54 -25.72 -17.96
N VAL A 209 6.84 -24.88 -18.74
CA VAL A 209 7.04 -24.77 -20.18
C VAL A 209 8.10 -23.74 -20.56
N PHE A 210 8.24 -22.68 -19.76
CA PHE A 210 9.19 -21.59 -19.96
C PHE A 210 10.18 -21.53 -18.79
N ASP A 211 11.07 -22.53 -18.73
CA ASP A 211 12.06 -22.75 -17.67
C ASP A 211 13.45 -22.14 -17.96
N GLY A 212 13.62 -21.54 -19.13
CA GLY A 212 14.89 -20.99 -19.61
C GLY A 212 15.14 -19.52 -19.28
N GLY A 213 14.55 -19.00 -18.19
CA GLY A 213 14.78 -17.61 -17.74
C GLY A 213 13.88 -16.57 -18.42
N GLN A 214 12.80 -16.99 -19.08
CA GLN A 214 11.78 -16.10 -19.60
C GLN A 214 11.10 -15.31 -18.49
N SER A 215 10.65 -14.08 -18.78
CA SER A 215 9.90 -13.27 -17.79
C SER A 215 8.44 -13.68 -17.80
N LEU A 216 8.00 -14.28 -16.69
CA LEU A 216 6.62 -14.74 -16.48
C LEU A 216 5.92 -13.74 -15.56
N ALA A 217 4.81 -13.14 -16.02
CA ALA A 217 4.14 -12.10 -15.28
C ALA A 217 2.62 -12.30 -15.22
N ARG A 218 2.04 -11.80 -14.13
CA ARG A 218 0.60 -11.66 -13.96
C ARG A 218 0.16 -10.27 -14.40
N LEU A 219 -0.81 -10.20 -15.32
CA LEU A 219 -1.39 -8.91 -15.73
C LEU A 219 -2.67 -8.58 -14.97
N SER A 220 -3.48 -9.59 -14.65
CA SER A 220 -4.72 -9.44 -13.87
C SER A 220 -5.09 -10.75 -13.18
N ASP A 221 -6.26 -10.80 -12.54
CA ASP A 221 -6.78 -12.03 -11.93
C ASP A 221 -7.08 -13.14 -12.94
N GLN A 222 -7.20 -12.79 -14.22
CA GLN A 222 -7.57 -13.71 -15.28
C GLN A 222 -6.48 -13.92 -16.31
N MET A 223 -5.36 -13.19 -16.23
CA MET A 223 -4.40 -13.16 -17.30
C MET A 223 -2.96 -13.19 -16.80
N ALA A 224 -2.20 -14.11 -17.40
CA ALA A 224 -0.76 -14.23 -17.23
C ALA A 224 -0.07 -14.28 -18.58
N VAL A 225 1.21 -13.89 -18.61
CA VAL A 225 2.01 -13.84 -19.84
C VAL A 225 3.42 -14.36 -19.62
N ALA A 226 4.03 -14.89 -20.69
CA ALA A 226 5.46 -15.13 -20.79
C ALA A 226 6.05 -14.22 -21.87
N LEU A 227 7.01 -13.37 -21.51
CA LEU A 227 7.85 -12.64 -22.46
C LEU A 227 9.01 -13.56 -22.86
N THR A 228 9.06 -13.92 -24.12
CA THR A 228 10.01 -14.92 -24.64
C THR A 228 10.57 -14.51 -25.99
N GLU A 229 11.74 -15.03 -26.34
CA GLU A 229 12.28 -14.91 -27.68
C GLU A 229 11.44 -15.70 -28.69
N ARG A 230 11.43 -15.20 -29.93
CA ARG A 230 10.81 -15.87 -31.07
C ARG A 230 11.80 -16.88 -31.66
N ASP A 231 11.64 -18.12 -31.31
CA ASP A 231 12.39 -19.26 -31.87
C ASP A 231 11.45 -20.26 -32.54
N ASP A 232 12.04 -21.26 -33.22
CA ASP A 232 11.30 -22.29 -33.92
C ASP A 232 10.44 -23.16 -32.98
N MET A 233 10.71 -23.12 -31.67
CA MET A 233 9.99 -23.89 -30.65
C MET A 233 8.82 -23.14 -30.04
N LEU A 234 8.70 -21.84 -30.30
CA LEU A 234 7.67 -20.99 -29.65
C LEU A 234 6.25 -21.53 -29.86
N ALA A 235 5.90 -21.88 -31.08
CA ALA A 235 4.57 -22.43 -31.42
C ALA A 235 4.31 -23.75 -30.68
N ARG A 236 5.31 -24.64 -30.63
CA ARG A 236 5.21 -25.91 -29.92
C ARG A 236 5.07 -25.75 -28.41
N ARG A 237 5.87 -24.83 -27.80
CA ARG A 237 5.74 -24.51 -26.37
C ARG A 237 4.37 -23.91 -26.05
N THR A 238 3.84 -23.07 -26.92
CA THR A 238 2.49 -22.48 -26.74
C THR A 238 1.41 -23.57 -26.80
N GLN A 239 1.51 -24.54 -27.70
CA GLN A 239 0.57 -25.66 -27.77
C GLN A 239 0.67 -26.56 -26.53
N LEU A 240 1.91 -26.86 -26.08
CA LEU A 240 2.14 -27.66 -24.88
C LEU A 240 1.54 -26.94 -23.64
N LEU A 241 1.76 -25.62 -23.50
CA LEU A 241 1.19 -24.84 -22.45
C LEU A 241 -0.35 -24.90 -22.46
N ALA A 242 -0.97 -24.72 -23.62
CA ALA A 242 -2.43 -24.77 -23.76
C ALA A 242 -2.98 -26.16 -23.35
N GLY A 243 -2.32 -27.23 -23.72
CA GLY A 243 -2.68 -28.59 -23.31
C GLY A 243 -2.56 -28.80 -21.81
N LEU A 244 -1.42 -28.41 -21.23
CA LEU A 244 -1.12 -28.56 -19.81
C LEU A 244 -2.08 -27.77 -18.93
N VAL A 245 -2.31 -26.48 -19.25
CA VAL A 245 -3.24 -25.63 -18.50
C VAL A 245 -4.67 -26.18 -18.58
N THR A 246 -5.10 -26.63 -19.76
CA THR A 246 -6.44 -27.21 -19.93
C THR A 246 -6.59 -28.48 -19.11
N GLU A 247 -5.60 -29.37 -19.14
CA GLU A 247 -5.64 -30.64 -18.42
C GLU A 247 -5.68 -30.39 -16.89
N GLN A 248 -4.81 -29.55 -16.36
CA GLN A 248 -4.78 -29.22 -14.92
C GLN A 248 -6.10 -28.59 -14.44
N LEU A 249 -6.63 -27.61 -15.19
CA LEU A 249 -7.90 -26.99 -14.82
C LEU A 249 -9.09 -27.96 -14.86
N VAL A 250 -9.08 -28.95 -15.74
CA VAL A 250 -10.12 -29.98 -15.82
C VAL A 250 -9.95 -31.00 -14.68
N GLN A 251 -8.74 -31.43 -14.36
CA GLN A 251 -8.46 -32.36 -13.26
C GLN A 251 -8.89 -31.80 -11.91
N ASP A 252 -8.65 -30.51 -11.68
CA ASP A 252 -9.03 -29.82 -10.43
C ASP A 252 -10.50 -29.37 -10.41
N GLY A 253 -11.30 -29.75 -11.41
CA GLY A 253 -12.72 -29.36 -11.49
C GLY A 253 -12.94 -27.87 -11.76
N LEU A 254 -11.87 -27.15 -12.11
CA LEU A 254 -11.88 -25.71 -12.37
C LEU A 254 -12.26 -25.38 -13.82
N ALA A 255 -12.27 -26.36 -14.72
CA ALA A 255 -12.81 -26.25 -16.08
C ALA A 255 -13.63 -27.49 -16.41
N SER A 256 -14.69 -27.35 -17.17
CA SER A 256 -15.49 -28.49 -17.65
C SER A 256 -15.23 -28.72 -19.14
N ARG A 257 -14.91 -29.95 -19.50
CA ARG A 257 -15.07 -30.45 -20.87
C ARG A 257 -16.56 -30.82 -21.02
N GLY A 258 -17.43 -29.81 -21.09
CA GLY A 258 -18.86 -30.03 -21.24
C GLY A 258 -19.22 -30.55 -22.62
N GLY A 259 -20.33 -31.30 -22.74
CA GLY A 259 -20.94 -31.65 -24.02
C GLY A 259 -21.31 -30.40 -24.83
N LEU A 260 -21.74 -30.61 -26.06
CA LEU A 260 -21.87 -29.64 -27.18
C LEU A 260 -22.33 -28.19 -26.91
N ASP A 261 -22.76 -27.86 -25.67
CA ASP A 261 -23.28 -26.51 -25.30
C ASP A 261 -22.52 -25.78 -24.17
N GLN A 262 -21.42 -26.32 -23.58
CA GLN A 262 -20.75 -25.72 -22.42
C GLN A 262 -19.22 -25.62 -22.58
N CYS A 263 -18.75 -25.12 -23.70
CA CYS A 263 -17.33 -24.77 -23.92
C CYS A 263 -16.91 -23.42 -23.29
N THR A 264 -17.59 -22.93 -22.28
CA THR A 264 -17.47 -21.53 -21.84
C THR A 264 -16.33 -21.23 -20.88
N HIS A 265 -15.61 -22.22 -20.35
CA HIS A 265 -14.61 -22.01 -19.30
C HIS A 265 -13.21 -22.58 -19.61
N LEU A 266 -12.93 -22.89 -20.87
CA LEU A 266 -11.59 -23.35 -21.25
C LEU A 266 -10.59 -22.18 -21.31
N PRO A 267 -9.34 -22.40 -20.90
CA PRO A 267 -8.31 -21.38 -21.01
C PRO A 267 -8.02 -21.06 -22.48
N ARG A 268 -7.72 -19.79 -22.76
CA ARG A 268 -7.26 -19.36 -24.08
C ARG A 268 -5.78 -19.05 -24.01
N VAL A 269 -4.99 -19.64 -24.91
CA VAL A 269 -3.55 -19.42 -25.03
C VAL A 269 -3.24 -18.99 -26.45
N TRP A 270 -2.50 -17.88 -26.58
CA TRP A 270 -2.10 -17.37 -27.90
C TRP A 270 -0.76 -16.66 -27.84
N ILE A 271 -0.18 -16.42 -29.00
CA ILE A 271 1.03 -15.63 -29.18
C ILE A 271 0.61 -14.22 -29.58
N GLU A 272 0.98 -13.23 -28.77
CA GLU A 272 0.77 -11.83 -29.07
C GLU A 272 2.06 -11.20 -29.61
N LYS A 273 1.91 -10.42 -30.67
CA LYS A 273 3.05 -9.74 -31.29
C LYS A 273 3.35 -8.44 -30.53
N LEU A 274 4.62 -8.25 -30.15
CA LEU A 274 5.05 -6.98 -29.57
C LEU A 274 5.08 -5.87 -30.61
N PRO A 275 4.61 -4.64 -30.27
CA PRO A 275 4.74 -3.46 -31.12
C PRO A 275 6.20 -3.07 -31.35
N ASP A 276 6.45 -2.13 -32.27
CA ASP A 276 7.80 -1.65 -32.55
C ASP A 276 8.30 -0.60 -31.55
N SER A 277 7.43 -0.05 -30.67
CA SER A 277 7.83 0.91 -29.64
C SER A 277 7.51 0.40 -28.22
N GLN A 278 8.38 0.75 -27.27
CA GLN A 278 8.18 0.43 -25.85
C GLN A 278 6.86 0.97 -25.31
N THR A 279 6.49 2.20 -25.62
CA THR A 279 5.26 2.82 -25.13
C THR A 279 4.04 2.02 -25.58
N ALA A 280 3.97 1.66 -26.87
CA ALA A 280 2.87 0.85 -27.39
C ALA A 280 2.85 -0.57 -26.77
N ALA A 281 4.00 -1.14 -26.42
CA ALA A 281 4.06 -2.43 -25.73
C ALA A 281 3.54 -2.32 -24.28
N VAL A 282 3.84 -1.25 -23.58
CA VAL A 282 3.30 -0.99 -22.24
C VAL A 282 1.78 -0.78 -22.30
N ASP A 283 1.29 -0.06 -23.31
CA ASP A 283 -0.16 0.12 -23.51
C ASP A 283 -0.85 -1.21 -23.84
N LEU A 284 -0.23 -2.05 -24.67
CA LEU A 284 -0.71 -3.39 -24.98
C LEU A 284 -0.86 -4.27 -23.72
N ILE A 285 0.15 -4.34 -22.85
CA ILE A 285 0.03 -5.14 -21.62
C ILE A 285 -1.01 -4.59 -20.64
N LYS A 286 -1.19 -3.27 -20.56
CA LYS A 286 -2.26 -2.65 -19.79
C LYS A 286 -3.65 -2.97 -20.36
N GLU A 287 -3.78 -2.98 -21.66
CA GLU A 287 -5.04 -3.33 -22.33
C GLU A 287 -5.38 -4.80 -22.15
N LEU A 288 -4.40 -5.69 -22.28
CA LEU A 288 -4.57 -7.12 -22.01
C LEU A 288 -4.98 -7.37 -20.54
N GLY A 289 -4.47 -6.61 -19.60
CA GLY A 289 -4.76 -6.75 -18.16
C GLY A 289 -6.15 -6.26 -17.72
N ARG A 290 -6.88 -5.56 -18.59
CA ARG A 290 -8.25 -5.11 -18.29
C ARG A 290 -9.28 -6.22 -18.48
#